data_df7cb05e7183974859ca7259680af0e2
#
_entry.id   df7cb05e7183974859ca7259680af0e2
#
_cell.length_a   1.000
_cell.length_b   1.000
_cell.length_c   1.000
_cell.angle_alpha   90.00
_cell.angle_beta   90.00
_cell.angle_gamma   90.00
#
_symmetry.space_group_name_H-M   'P 1'
#
loop_
_entity.id
_entity.type
_entity.pdbx_description
1 polymer ?
#
loop_
_entity_poly.entity_id
_entity_poly.type
_entity_poly.pdbx_seq_one_letter_code
_entity_poly.pdbx_strand_id
1 'polypeptide(L)'
;MNLRQRFAELLQIITKDIPEREYYVQLGFLTALIQEPFYLYGRPGCGSSLFIRRISSAFKDARILKLGKKQRQLPDNINDFNLIIFDNFTPGDEVSKNNLQIVIHDHEKNSIIISGDQKPESALSRSEVSDQVTLTIMLPDSISSEALCKLLQLHGTDSNVTVPPALAISAEEQAQWIQAISKVTLSPNTLAVIGKVAETCEKNCVYVPIRRWLALSNMIKAIAFLNGRTETKLIDTFFLGTSIWGRSASNTAISESYKQILKAQLYKNTPSLLDTPYDAGDLLMRVNHLVHSSNNLYETKPFNGEKCLAYRITIAGESVPLYVPLKYIETDTNFNPYNELRQIEKRVVCNYHGTSNCTISIDPQVRTSGLRSSVNHANATCAKFEEFGTLNTYILRENAPEIIEEKKVLRDTLSTEIKESMERETANLVALRNTYKLFNESKDDLFCFKQMFCAVQDDIKKQFDNTANIIKTIKKASDTIATLQNIMLKTPNLVGKTH
;
A
#
# COMPACT_ATOMS: atom_id res chain seq x y z
N MET A 1 -32.90 17.64 9.76
CA MET A 1 -31.87 16.72 9.22
C MET A 1 -30.53 17.43 9.31
N ASN A 2 -29.47 16.77 9.82
CA ASN A 2 -28.12 17.32 9.89
C ASN A 2 -27.57 17.41 8.45
N LEU A 3 -26.71 18.41 8.16
CA LEU A 3 -26.08 18.63 6.85
C LEU A 3 -25.38 17.35 6.32
N ARG A 4 -24.55 16.71 7.15
CA ARG A 4 -23.88 15.47 6.80
C ARG A 4 -24.84 14.35 6.40
N GLN A 5 -25.94 14.19 7.12
CA GLN A 5 -26.95 13.16 6.83
C GLN A 5 -27.66 13.47 5.52
N ARG A 6 -28.03 14.75 5.26
CA ARG A 6 -28.61 15.17 3.99
C ARG A 6 -27.71 14.82 2.81
N PHE A 7 -26.41 15.11 2.92
CA PHE A 7 -25.44 14.77 1.88
C PHE A 7 -25.24 13.26 1.72
N ALA A 8 -25.23 12.50 2.82
CA ALA A 8 -25.13 11.05 2.74
C ALA A 8 -26.31 10.45 1.93
N GLU A 9 -27.54 10.88 2.21
CA GLU A 9 -28.74 10.45 1.47
C GLU A 9 -28.68 10.90 0.00
N LEU A 10 -28.31 12.17 -0.26
CA LEU A 10 -28.15 12.69 -1.62
C LEU A 10 -27.12 11.89 -2.42
N LEU A 11 -25.94 11.64 -1.83
CA LEU A 11 -24.89 10.86 -2.48
C LEU A 11 -25.34 9.43 -2.77
N GLN A 12 -26.08 8.78 -1.86
CA GLN A 12 -26.64 7.45 -2.11
C GLN A 12 -27.57 7.43 -3.33
N ILE A 13 -28.38 8.48 -3.51
CA ILE A 13 -29.32 8.58 -4.65
C ILE A 13 -28.54 8.79 -5.95
N ILE A 14 -27.62 9.76 -6.01
CA ILE A 14 -26.92 10.06 -7.26
C ILE A 14 -25.89 8.99 -7.66
N THR A 15 -25.45 8.16 -6.71
CA THR A 15 -24.53 7.04 -6.98
C THR A 15 -25.22 5.68 -7.06
N LYS A 16 -26.54 5.64 -7.02
CA LYS A 16 -27.31 4.40 -7.07
C LYS A 16 -27.06 3.65 -8.38
N ASP A 17 -26.83 2.34 -8.30
CA ASP A 17 -26.71 1.41 -9.44
C ASP A 17 -25.60 1.74 -10.45
N ILE A 18 -24.50 2.34 -9.99
CA ILE A 18 -23.31 2.64 -10.79
C ILE A 18 -22.05 2.03 -10.16
N PRO A 19 -21.95 0.70 -10.03
CA PRO A 19 -20.88 0.03 -9.29
C PRO A 19 -19.49 0.43 -9.80
N GLU A 20 -18.56 0.57 -8.87
CA GLU A 20 -17.16 0.96 -9.08
C GLU A 20 -16.94 2.39 -9.62
N ARG A 21 -18.01 3.16 -9.81
CA ARG A 21 -17.94 4.54 -10.30
C ARG A 21 -18.53 5.57 -9.33
N GLU A 22 -19.00 5.11 -8.18
CA GLU A 22 -19.63 5.95 -7.15
C GLU A 22 -18.70 7.08 -6.72
N TYR A 23 -17.44 6.76 -6.47
CA TYR A 23 -16.44 7.75 -6.05
C TYR A 23 -16.22 8.87 -7.07
N TYR A 24 -16.18 8.53 -8.36
CA TYR A 24 -15.99 9.52 -9.43
C TYR A 24 -17.17 10.48 -9.53
N VAL A 25 -18.41 9.98 -9.36
CA VAL A 25 -19.61 10.83 -9.32
C VAL A 25 -19.59 11.73 -8.08
N GLN A 26 -19.21 11.20 -6.93
CA GLN A 26 -19.07 11.98 -5.70
C GLN A 26 -18.04 13.09 -5.86
N LEU A 27 -16.88 12.80 -6.45
CA LEU A 27 -15.82 13.78 -6.65
C LEU A 27 -16.24 14.88 -7.64
N GLY A 28 -16.89 14.50 -8.75
CA GLY A 28 -17.43 15.47 -9.72
C GLY A 28 -18.55 16.32 -9.14
N PHE A 29 -19.42 15.72 -8.33
CA PHE A 29 -20.47 16.46 -7.61
C PHE A 29 -19.84 17.46 -6.62
N LEU A 30 -18.82 17.05 -5.83
CA LEU A 30 -18.13 17.95 -4.91
C LEU A 30 -17.52 19.14 -5.65
N THR A 31 -16.86 18.88 -6.79
CA THR A 31 -16.23 19.92 -7.61
C THR A 31 -17.28 20.89 -8.18
N ALA A 32 -18.40 20.37 -8.68
CA ALA A 32 -19.52 21.20 -9.15
C ALA A 32 -20.17 22.00 -8.00
N LEU A 33 -20.28 21.43 -6.80
CA LEU A 33 -20.84 22.09 -5.62
C LEU A 33 -20.05 23.36 -5.23
N ILE A 34 -18.75 23.33 -5.35
CA ILE A 34 -17.87 24.47 -5.03
C ILE A 34 -17.59 25.36 -6.25
N GLN A 35 -18.27 25.13 -7.36
CA GLN A 35 -18.15 25.91 -8.61
C GLN A 35 -16.75 25.90 -9.23
N GLU A 36 -16.01 24.81 -9.05
CA GLU A 36 -14.69 24.63 -9.66
C GLU A 36 -14.82 23.88 -11.00
N PRO A 37 -14.11 24.29 -12.06
CA PRO A 37 -14.14 23.59 -13.34
C PRO A 37 -13.43 22.24 -13.26
N PHE A 38 -14.00 21.21 -13.89
CA PHE A 38 -13.33 19.93 -14.02
C PHE A 38 -13.47 19.29 -15.39
N TYR A 39 -12.50 18.47 -15.74
CA TYR A 39 -12.48 17.69 -16.97
C TYR A 39 -12.82 16.23 -16.69
N LEU A 40 -13.89 15.75 -17.35
CA LEU A 40 -14.32 14.36 -17.29
C LEU A 40 -13.81 13.63 -18.53
N TYR A 41 -12.78 12.83 -18.36
CA TYR A 41 -12.28 11.95 -19.40
C TYR A 41 -12.99 10.61 -19.38
N GLY A 42 -13.38 10.13 -20.55
CA GLY A 42 -13.91 8.79 -20.69
C GLY A 42 -14.08 8.40 -22.14
N ARG A 43 -13.75 7.16 -22.47
CA ARG A 43 -14.00 6.62 -23.81
C ARG A 43 -15.49 6.61 -24.14
N PRO A 44 -15.86 6.69 -25.42
CA PRO A 44 -17.25 6.55 -25.83
C PRO A 44 -17.90 5.29 -25.22
N GLY A 45 -19.06 5.45 -24.60
CA GLY A 45 -19.76 4.34 -23.93
C GLY A 45 -19.39 4.09 -22.47
N CYS A 46 -18.38 4.76 -21.90
CA CYS A 46 -18.01 4.59 -20.49
C CYS A 46 -18.99 5.21 -19.48
N GLY A 47 -20.02 5.92 -19.95
CA GLY A 47 -21.07 6.50 -19.11
C GLY A 47 -20.89 7.96 -18.74
N SER A 48 -20.09 8.75 -19.46
CA SER A 48 -19.88 10.19 -19.19
C SER A 48 -21.19 10.97 -19.14
N SER A 49 -22.14 10.70 -20.07
CA SER A 49 -23.46 11.35 -20.07
C SER A 49 -24.32 10.97 -18.86
N LEU A 50 -24.24 9.72 -18.40
CA LEU A 50 -24.88 9.25 -17.18
C LEU A 50 -24.31 9.99 -15.96
N PHE A 51 -23.00 10.09 -15.86
CA PHE A 51 -22.29 10.81 -14.83
C PHE A 51 -22.75 12.26 -14.70
N ILE A 52 -22.78 12.99 -15.82
CA ILE A 52 -23.23 14.38 -15.87
C ILE A 52 -24.69 14.52 -15.41
N ARG A 53 -25.59 13.65 -15.89
CA ARG A 53 -27.00 13.67 -15.48
C ARG A 53 -27.18 13.43 -13.98
N ARG A 54 -26.43 12.51 -13.42
CA ARG A 54 -26.46 12.21 -11.98
C ARG A 54 -26.02 13.40 -11.14
N ILE A 55 -24.95 14.10 -11.54
CA ILE A 55 -24.51 15.32 -10.87
C ILE A 55 -25.57 16.41 -11.01
N SER A 56 -26.08 16.63 -12.24
CA SER A 56 -27.07 17.69 -12.50
C SER A 56 -28.36 17.50 -11.68
N SER A 57 -28.78 16.26 -11.43
CA SER A 57 -29.99 15.97 -10.65
C SER A 57 -29.90 16.37 -9.18
N ALA A 58 -28.70 16.61 -8.66
CA ALA A 58 -28.50 17.06 -7.30
C ALA A 58 -28.88 18.54 -7.07
N PHE A 59 -28.92 19.34 -8.12
CA PHE A 59 -29.21 20.77 -8.05
C PHE A 59 -30.66 21.05 -8.35
N LYS A 60 -31.34 21.80 -7.45
CA LYS A 60 -32.76 22.17 -7.58
C LYS A 60 -32.93 23.20 -8.67
N ASP A 61 -33.89 22.96 -9.58
CA ASP A 61 -34.23 23.87 -10.65
C ASP A 61 -33.05 24.39 -11.48
N ALA A 62 -32.00 23.53 -11.60
CA ALA A 62 -30.78 23.89 -12.29
C ALA A 62 -31.06 24.19 -13.78
N ARG A 63 -30.80 25.42 -14.20
CA ARG A 63 -30.75 25.78 -15.61
C ARG A 63 -29.43 25.30 -16.19
N ILE A 64 -29.49 24.33 -17.11
CA ILE A 64 -28.32 23.66 -17.67
C ILE A 64 -28.11 24.15 -19.08
N LEU A 65 -26.92 24.73 -19.36
CA LEU A 65 -26.47 25.01 -20.70
C LEU A 65 -25.55 23.86 -21.18
N LYS A 66 -25.95 23.23 -22.28
CA LYS A 66 -25.15 22.16 -22.89
C LYS A 66 -24.59 22.62 -24.22
N LEU A 67 -23.28 22.90 -24.26
CA LEU A 67 -22.53 23.27 -25.45
C LEU A 67 -21.89 22.02 -26.09
N GLY A 68 -21.92 21.92 -27.41
CA GLY A 68 -21.43 20.79 -28.17
C GLY A 68 -21.84 20.85 -29.62
N LYS A 69 -21.91 19.73 -30.32
CA LYS A 69 -22.23 19.69 -31.76
C LYS A 69 -23.53 20.35 -32.15
N LYS A 70 -24.56 20.33 -31.27
CA LYS A 70 -25.87 20.89 -31.54
C LYS A 70 -25.97 22.39 -31.23
N GLN A 71 -25.34 22.86 -30.19
CA GLN A 71 -25.31 24.25 -29.78
C GLN A 71 -23.84 24.68 -29.60
N ARG A 72 -23.36 25.46 -30.57
CA ARG A 72 -21.98 25.91 -30.62
C ARG A 72 -21.78 27.33 -30.14
N GLN A 73 -22.85 28.17 -30.17
CA GLN A 73 -22.74 29.56 -29.77
C GLN A 73 -23.18 29.75 -28.33
N LEU A 74 -22.49 30.64 -27.65
CA LEU A 74 -22.87 31.08 -26.31
C LEU A 74 -24.13 31.94 -26.43
N PRO A 75 -25.15 31.70 -25.59
CA PRO A 75 -26.33 32.57 -25.54
C PRO A 75 -26.01 33.87 -24.77
N ASP A 76 -26.68 34.96 -25.12
CA ASP A 76 -26.48 36.25 -24.47
C ASP A 76 -26.83 36.21 -22.97
N ASN A 77 -27.76 35.32 -22.57
CA ASN A 77 -28.19 35.14 -21.19
C ASN A 77 -27.46 34.04 -20.43
N ILE A 78 -26.19 33.87 -20.67
CA ILE A 78 -25.35 32.80 -20.07
C ILE A 78 -25.35 32.84 -18.52
N ASN A 79 -25.52 34.01 -17.93
CA ASN A 79 -25.59 34.21 -16.49
C ASN A 79 -26.84 33.58 -15.83
N ASP A 80 -27.86 33.23 -16.64
CA ASP A 80 -29.06 32.56 -16.14
C ASP A 80 -28.85 31.07 -15.85
N PHE A 81 -27.74 30.51 -16.30
CA PHE A 81 -27.45 29.10 -16.14
C PHE A 81 -26.59 28.85 -14.88
N ASN A 82 -26.92 27.78 -14.17
CA ASN A 82 -26.17 27.36 -12.97
C ASN A 82 -25.07 26.36 -13.30
N LEU A 83 -25.32 25.54 -14.34
CA LEU A 83 -24.43 24.48 -14.76
C LEU A 83 -24.17 24.58 -16.27
N ILE A 84 -22.89 24.69 -16.64
CA ILE A 84 -22.47 24.77 -18.03
C ILE A 84 -21.67 23.51 -18.36
N ILE A 85 -22.07 22.80 -19.41
CA ILE A 85 -21.52 21.52 -19.82
C ILE A 85 -20.94 21.65 -21.23
N PHE A 86 -19.64 21.46 -21.36
CA PHE A 86 -18.99 21.27 -22.66
C PHE A 86 -18.96 19.78 -22.97
N ASP A 87 -19.87 19.33 -23.83
CA ASP A 87 -20.04 17.92 -24.17
C ASP A 87 -19.23 17.52 -25.40
N ASN A 88 -18.41 16.49 -25.26
CA ASN A 88 -17.46 16.03 -26.28
C ASN A 88 -16.49 17.13 -26.73
N PHE A 89 -15.88 17.81 -25.78
CA PHE A 89 -14.88 18.85 -26.04
C PHE A 89 -13.71 18.30 -26.85
N THR A 90 -13.43 18.96 -27.97
CA THR A 90 -12.33 18.62 -28.87
C THR A 90 -11.35 19.79 -28.92
N PRO A 91 -10.08 19.62 -28.51
CA PRO A 91 -9.09 20.70 -28.46
C PRO A 91 -8.82 21.40 -29.80
N GLY A 92 -9.09 20.73 -30.92
CA GLY A 92 -8.94 21.28 -32.25
C GLY A 92 -10.12 22.13 -32.76
N ASP A 93 -11.21 22.18 -31.96
CA ASP A 93 -12.37 23.02 -32.29
C ASP A 93 -12.19 24.41 -31.64
N GLU A 94 -11.73 25.37 -32.44
CA GLU A 94 -11.44 26.73 -31.97
C GLU A 94 -12.69 27.43 -31.38
N VAL A 95 -13.89 27.14 -31.89
CA VAL A 95 -15.14 27.72 -31.35
C VAL A 95 -15.39 27.21 -29.93
N SER A 96 -15.30 25.89 -29.72
CA SER A 96 -15.47 25.30 -28.38
C SER A 96 -14.39 25.78 -27.42
N LYS A 97 -13.17 25.96 -27.89
CA LYS A 97 -12.04 26.44 -27.09
C LYS A 97 -12.25 27.90 -26.65
N ASN A 98 -12.61 28.78 -27.59
CA ASN A 98 -12.89 30.19 -27.29
C ASN A 98 -14.06 30.33 -26.34
N ASN A 99 -15.14 29.58 -26.57
CA ASN A 99 -16.31 29.58 -25.67
C ASN A 99 -15.90 29.14 -24.26
N LEU A 100 -15.07 28.10 -24.14
CA LEU A 100 -14.60 27.60 -22.86
C LEU A 100 -13.75 28.65 -22.13
N GLN A 101 -12.89 29.36 -22.85
CA GLN A 101 -12.08 30.45 -22.29
C GLN A 101 -12.97 31.59 -21.77
N ILE A 102 -13.95 32.02 -22.55
CA ILE A 102 -14.90 33.06 -22.13
C ILE A 102 -15.68 32.62 -20.88
N VAL A 103 -16.22 31.40 -20.89
CA VAL A 103 -17.01 30.88 -19.78
C VAL A 103 -16.20 30.76 -18.49
N ILE A 104 -15.00 30.25 -18.57
CA ILE A 104 -14.16 30.09 -17.36
C ILE A 104 -13.70 31.46 -16.85
N HIS A 105 -13.43 32.44 -17.72
CA HIS A 105 -12.93 33.75 -17.31
C HIS A 105 -14.02 34.66 -16.75
N ASP A 106 -15.18 34.69 -17.45
CA ASP A 106 -16.21 35.70 -17.20
C ASP A 106 -17.37 35.20 -16.28
N HIS A 107 -17.39 33.86 -16.04
CA HIS A 107 -18.52 33.22 -15.34
C HIS A 107 -18.05 32.32 -14.19
N GLU A 108 -17.28 32.88 -13.27
CA GLU A 108 -16.73 32.18 -12.09
C GLU A 108 -17.78 31.60 -11.14
N LYS A 109 -19.06 32.05 -11.27
CA LYS A 109 -20.17 31.60 -10.41
C LYS A 109 -20.91 30.38 -10.94
N ASN A 110 -20.51 29.83 -12.07
CA ASN A 110 -21.16 28.70 -12.70
C ASN A 110 -20.36 27.41 -12.44
N SER A 111 -21.08 26.32 -12.23
CA SER A 111 -20.44 25.01 -12.21
C SER A 111 -20.14 24.57 -13.65
N ILE A 112 -18.86 24.33 -13.96
CA ILE A 112 -18.41 24.03 -15.32
C ILE A 112 -17.93 22.58 -15.41
N ILE A 113 -18.56 21.80 -16.31
CA ILE A 113 -18.19 20.41 -16.60
C ILE A 113 -17.72 20.32 -18.03
N ILE A 114 -16.50 19.84 -18.23
CA ILE A 114 -15.93 19.60 -19.56
C ILE A 114 -15.86 18.09 -19.75
N SER A 115 -16.53 17.51 -20.73
CA SER A 115 -16.40 16.08 -21.03
C SER A 115 -15.73 15.83 -22.38
N GLY A 116 -14.86 14.82 -22.44
CA GLY A 116 -14.17 14.48 -23.69
C GLY A 116 -13.59 13.07 -23.67
N ASP A 117 -13.20 12.59 -24.85
CA ASP A 117 -12.63 11.28 -25.09
C ASP A 117 -11.10 11.32 -25.30
N GLN A 118 -10.51 12.49 -25.25
CA GLN A 118 -9.06 12.67 -25.31
C GLN A 118 -8.47 12.75 -23.90
N LYS A 119 -7.31 12.13 -23.71
CA LYS A 119 -6.62 12.21 -22.44
C LYS A 119 -6.28 13.65 -22.06
N PRO A 120 -6.30 14.00 -20.78
CA PRO A 120 -6.04 15.37 -20.31
C PRO A 120 -4.75 15.99 -20.88
N GLU A 121 -3.71 15.18 -20.97
CA GLU A 121 -2.41 15.61 -21.52
C GLU A 121 -2.53 16.08 -22.97
N SER A 122 -3.46 15.50 -23.76
CA SER A 122 -3.69 15.88 -25.14
C SER A 122 -4.75 16.97 -25.25
N ALA A 123 -5.82 16.88 -24.42
CA ALA A 123 -6.95 17.78 -24.46
C ALA A 123 -6.63 19.19 -23.94
N LEU A 124 -5.79 19.26 -22.91
CA LEU A 124 -5.55 20.49 -22.15
C LEU A 124 -4.11 21.03 -22.27
N SER A 125 -3.14 20.24 -22.73
CA SER A 125 -1.71 20.53 -22.66
C SER A 125 -1.22 21.78 -23.40
N ARG A 126 -2.01 22.34 -24.29
CA ARG A 126 -1.67 23.53 -25.10
C ARG A 126 -2.70 24.66 -24.98
N SER A 127 -3.61 24.57 -24.04
CA SER A 127 -4.64 25.58 -23.88
C SER A 127 -4.39 26.40 -22.62
N GLU A 128 -4.64 27.70 -22.70
CA GLU A 128 -4.70 28.61 -21.53
C GLU A 128 -5.75 28.15 -20.52
N VAL A 129 -6.64 27.23 -20.93
CA VAL A 129 -7.67 26.61 -20.11
C VAL A 129 -7.11 25.56 -19.14
N SER A 130 -5.94 24.96 -19.46
CA SER A 130 -5.36 23.89 -18.64
C SER A 130 -5.09 24.33 -17.20
N ASP A 131 -4.74 25.59 -17.02
CA ASP A 131 -4.41 26.16 -15.70
C ASP A 131 -5.64 26.42 -14.85
N GLN A 132 -6.80 26.50 -15.50
CA GLN A 132 -8.08 26.84 -14.87
C GLN A 132 -8.91 25.59 -14.54
N VAL A 133 -8.57 24.42 -15.13
CA VAL A 133 -9.21 23.14 -14.80
C VAL A 133 -8.63 22.63 -13.49
N THR A 134 -9.46 22.59 -12.46
CA THR A 134 -9.04 22.19 -11.10
C THR A 134 -8.77 20.70 -11.02
N LEU A 135 -9.67 19.89 -11.58
CA LEU A 135 -9.66 18.45 -11.41
C LEU A 135 -9.84 17.75 -12.76
N THR A 136 -9.15 16.63 -12.92
CA THR A 136 -9.44 15.68 -13.99
C THR A 136 -9.97 14.39 -13.40
N ILE A 137 -11.16 14.00 -13.81
CA ILE A 137 -11.78 12.74 -13.43
C ILE A 137 -11.63 11.78 -14.61
N MET A 138 -10.86 10.72 -14.42
CA MET A 138 -10.65 9.69 -15.43
C MET A 138 -11.58 8.51 -15.14
N LEU A 139 -12.63 8.35 -15.94
CA LEU A 139 -13.50 7.19 -15.81
C LEU A 139 -12.77 5.92 -16.27
N PRO A 140 -12.82 4.84 -15.51
CA PRO A 140 -12.19 3.58 -15.92
C PRO A 140 -12.85 3.04 -17.21
N ASP A 141 -12.01 2.55 -18.12
CA ASP A 141 -12.44 1.95 -19.39
C ASP A 141 -13.22 0.65 -19.19
N SER A 142 -12.99 -0.05 -18.10
CA SER A 142 -13.61 -1.32 -17.73
C SER A 142 -14.06 -1.31 -16.27
N ILE A 143 -14.95 -2.21 -15.95
CA ILE A 143 -15.37 -2.57 -14.59
C ILE A 143 -15.05 -4.03 -14.34
N SER A 144 -15.02 -4.46 -13.07
CA SER A 144 -14.81 -5.86 -12.74
C SER A 144 -15.94 -6.75 -13.30
N SER A 145 -15.64 -8.04 -13.47
CA SER A 145 -16.66 -9.01 -13.91
C SER A 145 -17.84 -9.06 -12.94
N GLU A 146 -17.59 -8.89 -11.64
CA GLU A 146 -18.65 -8.86 -10.63
C GLU A 146 -19.55 -7.62 -10.79
N ALA A 147 -18.97 -6.45 -10.98
CA ALA A 147 -19.70 -5.21 -11.23
C ALA A 147 -20.50 -5.27 -12.54
N LEU A 148 -19.92 -5.87 -13.60
CA LEU A 148 -20.61 -6.09 -14.86
C LEU A 148 -21.82 -7.01 -14.69
N CYS A 149 -21.66 -8.16 -14.03
CA CYS A 149 -22.77 -9.08 -13.74
C CYS A 149 -23.90 -8.38 -12.96
N LYS A 150 -23.54 -7.56 -11.97
CA LYS A 150 -24.53 -6.77 -11.21
C LYS A 150 -25.29 -5.79 -12.09
N LEU A 151 -24.60 -5.07 -12.98
CA LEU A 151 -25.26 -4.16 -13.94
C LEU A 151 -26.20 -4.89 -14.89
N LEU A 152 -25.81 -6.07 -15.39
CA LEU A 152 -26.64 -6.88 -16.28
C LEU A 152 -27.88 -7.41 -15.55
N GLN A 153 -27.76 -7.80 -14.29
CA GLN A 153 -28.92 -8.21 -13.46
C GLN A 153 -29.91 -7.07 -13.22
N LEU A 154 -29.41 -5.84 -13.13
CA LEU A 154 -30.26 -4.63 -12.98
C LEU A 154 -30.84 -4.16 -14.33
N HIS A 155 -30.64 -4.90 -15.43
CA HIS A 155 -31.03 -4.52 -16.78
C HIS A 155 -30.44 -3.16 -17.23
N GLY A 156 -29.27 -2.83 -16.72
CA GLY A 156 -28.58 -1.59 -16.96
C GLY A 156 -28.83 -0.54 -15.86
N THR A 157 -28.21 0.62 -16.02
CA THR A 157 -28.35 1.73 -15.07
C THR A 157 -29.37 2.74 -15.57
N ASP A 158 -30.37 3.05 -14.76
CA ASP A 158 -31.26 4.17 -15.06
C ASP A 158 -30.42 5.47 -15.11
N SER A 159 -30.52 6.16 -16.24
CA SER A 159 -29.83 7.43 -16.44
C SER A 159 -30.43 8.56 -15.61
N ASN A 160 -31.71 8.45 -15.27
CA ASN A 160 -32.44 9.45 -14.54
C ASN A 160 -32.70 8.98 -13.10
N VAL A 161 -32.28 9.79 -12.14
CA VAL A 161 -32.67 9.64 -10.74
C VAL A 161 -33.51 10.83 -10.31
N THR A 162 -34.54 10.54 -9.55
CA THR A 162 -35.36 11.59 -8.94
C THR A 162 -34.79 11.90 -7.56
N VAL A 163 -34.22 13.08 -7.42
CA VAL A 163 -33.77 13.59 -6.11
C VAL A 163 -34.97 14.28 -5.45
N PRO A 164 -35.36 13.89 -4.22
CA PRO A 164 -36.39 14.56 -3.47
C PRO A 164 -36.07 16.06 -3.31
N PRO A 165 -37.08 16.96 -3.45
CA PRO A 165 -36.88 18.42 -3.35
C PRO A 165 -36.19 18.87 -2.04
N ALA A 166 -36.40 18.11 -0.95
CA ALA A 166 -35.76 18.38 0.35
C ALA A 166 -34.25 18.08 0.38
N LEU A 167 -33.78 17.24 -0.54
CA LEU A 167 -32.35 16.88 -0.64
C LEU A 167 -31.63 17.69 -1.72
N ALA A 168 -32.36 18.16 -2.74
CA ALA A 168 -31.82 18.95 -3.84
C ALA A 168 -31.28 20.29 -3.33
N ILE A 169 -30.22 20.77 -3.95
CA ILE A 169 -29.43 21.94 -3.52
C ILE A 169 -29.89 23.15 -4.30
N SER A 170 -30.34 24.21 -3.61
CA SER A 170 -30.66 25.48 -4.27
C SER A 170 -29.40 26.32 -4.53
N ALA A 171 -29.50 27.28 -5.45
CA ALA A 171 -28.41 28.21 -5.75
C ALA A 171 -28.00 29.06 -4.51
N GLU A 172 -29.02 29.46 -3.72
CA GLU A 172 -28.78 30.23 -2.48
C GLU A 172 -28.05 29.40 -1.42
N GLU A 173 -28.45 28.13 -1.23
CA GLU A 173 -27.77 27.23 -0.31
C GLU A 173 -26.32 27.01 -0.76
N GLN A 174 -26.09 26.77 -2.05
CA GLN A 174 -24.77 26.60 -2.63
C GLN A 174 -23.87 27.82 -2.33
N ALA A 175 -24.37 29.03 -2.58
CA ALA A 175 -23.62 30.26 -2.31
C ALA A 175 -23.29 30.43 -0.81
N GLN A 176 -24.24 30.12 0.08
CA GLN A 176 -24.01 30.16 1.53
C GLN A 176 -22.94 29.14 1.96
N TRP A 177 -22.98 27.93 1.40
CA TRP A 177 -21.98 26.91 1.75
C TRP A 177 -20.58 27.23 1.23
N ILE A 178 -20.45 27.82 0.03
CA ILE A 178 -19.16 28.30 -0.48
C ILE A 178 -18.54 29.32 0.48
N GLN A 179 -19.35 30.25 0.99
CA GLN A 179 -18.89 31.21 2.01
C GLN A 179 -18.53 30.55 3.34
N ALA A 180 -19.26 29.49 3.74
CA ALA A 180 -18.95 28.76 4.96
C ALA A 180 -17.68 27.88 4.80
N ILE A 181 -17.50 27.27 3.64
CA ILE A 181 -16.31 26.49 3.29
C ILE A 181 -15.04 27.33 3.34
N SER A 182 -15.11 28.59 2.89
CA SER A 182 -13.94 29.51 2.95
C SER A 182 -13.41 29.73 4.36
N LYS A 183 -14.28 29.61 5.38
CA LYS A 183 -13.95 29.79 6.80
C LYS A 183 -13.34 28.55 7.44
N VAL A 184 -13.38 27.38 6.79
CA VAL A 184 -12.76 26.15 7.29
C VAL A 184 -11.24 26.31 7.28
N THR A 185 -10.59 25.91 8.37
CA THR A 185 -9.12 25.99 8.51
C THR A 185 -8.44 24.73 8.00
N LEU A 186 -7.28 24.91 7.36
CA LEU A 186 -6.41 23.80 6.98
C LEU A 186 -5.58 23.38 8.20
N SER A 187 -5.66 22.12 8.61
CA SER A 187 -4.84 21.62 9.72
C SER A 187 -3.35 21.60 9.35
N PRO A 188 -2.44 21.67 10.33
CA PRO A 188 -1.01 21.56 10.08
C PRO A 188 -0.62 20.28 9.33
N ASN A 189 -1.32 19.18 9.59
CA ASN A 189 -1.10 17.90 8.89
C ASN A 189 -1.49 17.99 7.41
N THR A 190 -2.62 18.62 7.11
CA THR A 190 -3.08 18.88 5.74
C THR A 190 -2.10 19.77 4.98
N LEU A 191 -1.65 20.86 5.60
CA LEU A 191 -0.66 21.77 5.00
C LEU A 191 0.67 21.07 4.73
N ALA A 192 1.13 20.22 5.65
CA ALA A 192 2.35 19.44 5.46
C ALA A 192 2.24 18.47 4.28
N VAL A 193 1.10 17.80 4.10
CA VAL A 193 0.86 16.92 2.94
C VAL A 193 0.88 17.73 1.65
N ILE A 194 0.13 18.84 1.58
CA ILE A 194 0.09 19.69 0.38
C ILE A 194 1.50 20.16 0.01
N GLY A 195 2.28 20.64 0.98
CA GLY A 195 3.66 21.09 0.78
C GLY A 195 4.56 19.98 0.22
N LYS A 196 4.48 18.78 0.80
CA LYS A 196 5.27 17.63 0.32
C LYS A 196 4.85 17.15 -1.08
N VAL A 197 3.56 17.22 -1.38
CA VAL A 197 3.06 16.92 -2.73
C VAL A 197 3.56 17.96 -3.73
N ALA A 198 3.57 19.25 -3.37
CA ALA A 198 4.10 20.31 -4.21
C ALA A 198 5.60 20.13 -4.49
N GLU A 199 6.42 19.84 -3.47
CA GLU A 199 7.85 19.49 -3.63
C GLU A 199 8.04 18.28 -4.56
N THR A 200 7.15 17.28 -4.46
CA THR A 200 7.20 16.06 -5.31
C THR A 200 6.83 16.38 -6.74
N CYS A 201 5.86 17.25 -6.97
CA CYS A 201 5.51 17.73 -8.32
C CYS A 201 6.70 18.46 -8.95
N GLU A 202 7.37 19.34 -8.22
CA GLU A 202 8.55 20.06 -8.69
C GLU A 202 9.69 19.09 -9.07
N LYS A 203 10.01 18.12 -8.21
CA LYS A 203 11.02 17.08 -8.49
C LYS A 203 10.72 16.24 -9.72
N ASN A 204 9.44 16.00 -10.02
CA ASN A 204 9.01 15.25 -11.19
C ASN A 204 8.69 16.15 -12.40
N CYS A 205 9.07 17.43 -12.35
CA CYS A 205 8.83 18.42 -13.42
C CYS A 205 7.34 18.53 -13.81
N VAL A 206 6.44 18.37 -12.83
CA VAL A 206 4.99 18.57 -13.00
C VAL A 206 4.64 19.96 -12.51
N TYR A 207 4.32 20.84 -13.45
CA TYR A 207 3.85 22.19 -13.11
C TYR A 207 2.40 22.14 -12.65
N VAL A 208 2.15 22.66 -11.45
CA VAL A 208 0.80 22.85 -10.90
C VAL A 208 0.65 24.34 -10.56
N PRO A 209 -0.22 25.09 -11.24
CA PRO A 209 -0.38 26.51 -11.01
C PRO A 209 -0.96 26.79 -9.62
N ILE A 210 -0.62 27.95 -9.06
CA ILE A 210 -1.08 28.37 -7.72
C ILE A 210 -2.61 28.38 -7.63
N ARG A 211 -3.30 28.82 -8.68
CA ARG A 211 -4.79 28.79 -8.76
C ARG A 211 -5.33 27.38 -8.52
N ARG A 212 -4.71 26.35 -9.11
CA ARG A 212 -5.11 24.95 -8.92
C ARG A 212 -4.87 24.49 -7.48
N TRP A 213 -3.75 24.89 -6.84
CA TRP A 213 -3.53 24.59 -5.43
C TRP A 213 -4.60 25.22 -4.53
N LEU A 214 -5.01 26.46 -4.81
CA LEU A 214 -6.09 27.13 -4.10
C LEU A 214 -7.42 26.37 -4.27
N ALA A 215 -7.76 26.01 -5.49
CA ALA A 215 -8.98 25.26 -5.78
C ALA A 215 -8.98 23.86 -5.12
N LEU A 216 -7.87 23.11 -5.18
CA LEU A 216 -7.72 21.84 -4.46
C LEU A 216 -7.85 22.01 -2.95
N SER A 217 -7.32 23.12 -2.40
CA SER A 217 -7.48 23.42 -0.97
C SER A 217 -8.94 23.70 -0.60
N ASN A 218 -9.71 24.35 -1.49
CA ASN A 218 -11.15 24.56 -1.30
C ASN A 218 -11.92 23.23 -1.32
N MET A 219 -11.53 22.29 -2.18
CA MET A 219 -12.09 20.93 -2.17
C MET A 219 -11.85 20.22 -0.83
N ILE A 220 -10.64 20.28 -0.29
CA ILE A 220 -10.29 19.69 1.00
C ILE A 220 -11.13 20.32 2.12
N LYS A 221 -11.29 21.64 2.11
CA LYS A 221 -12.15 22.39 3.06
C LYS A 221 -13.62 21.99 2.91
N ALA A 222 -14.10 21.83 1.68
CA ALA A 222 -15.46 21.39 1.41
C ALA A 222 -15.76 20.00 1.99
N ILE A 223 -14.84 19.03 1.84
CA ILE A 223 -14.98 17.72 2.44
C ILE A 223 -15.11 17.84 3.97
N ALA A 224 -14.26 18.63 4.62
CA ALA A 224 -14.33 18.85 6.05
C ALA A 224 -15.67 19.49 6.47
N PHE A 225 -16.10 20.54 5.78
CA PHE A 225 -17.37 21.23 6.02
C PHE A 225 -18.59 20.30 5.91
N LEU A 226 -18.66 19.51 4.85
CA LEU A 226 -19.76 18.59 4.60
C LEU A 226 -19.83 17.46 5.63
N ASN A 227 -18.69 17.13 6.26
CA ASN A 227 -18.61 16.24 7.41
C ASN A 227 -18.86 16.93 8.75
N GLY A 228 -19.28 18.22 8.76
CA GLY A 228 -19.60 18.98 9.97
C GLY A 228 -18.38 19.45 10.76
N ARG A 229 -17.21 19.62 10.10
CA ARG A 229 -15.97 20.01 10.73
C ARG A 229 -15.57 21.43 10.34
N THR A 230 -14.92 22.13 11.26
CA THR A 230 -14.35 23.46 11.06
C THR A 230 -12.87 23.45 10.70
N GLU A 231 -12.25 22.26 10.79
CA GLU A 231 -10.85 22.01 10.47
C GLU A 231 -10.71 20.74 9.65
N THR A 232 -9.75 20.70 8.73
CA THR A 232 -9.49 19.56 7.86
C THR A 232 -8.72 18.45 8.57
N LYS A 233 -8.93 17.20 8.13
CA LYS A 233 -8.18 16.02 8.55
C LYS A 233 -7.30 15.48 7.41
N LEU A 234 -6.35 14.62 7.74
CA LEU A 234 -5.48 13.96 6.76
C LEU A 234 -6.29 13.21 5.67
N ILE A 235 -7.39 12.57 6.05
CA ILE A 235 -8.25 11.83 5.13
C ILE A 235 -8.85 12.70 4.02
N ASP A 236 -9.08 13.97 4.29
CA ASP A 236 -9.66 14.92 3.31
C ASP A 236 -8.71 15.17 2.13
N THR A 237 -7.44 14.80 2.26
CA THR A 237 -6.43 14.94 1.19
C THR A 237 -6.37 13.73 0.26
N PHE A 238 -7.08 12.63 0.54
CA PHE A 238 -6.89 11.34 -0.15
C PHE A 238 -7.15 11.38 -1.66
N PHE A 239 -7.95 12.30 -2.14
CA PHE A 239 -8.17 12.49 -3.57
C PHE A 239 -6.97 13.12 -4.29
N LEU A 240 -6.04 13.80 -3.59
CA LEU A 240 -4.93 14.51 -4.22
C LEU A 240 -4.04 13.59 -5.07
N GLY A 241 -3.81 12.35 -4.61
CA GLY A 241 -2.98 11.39 -5.34
C GLY A 241 -3.48 11.03 -6.75
N THR A 242 -4.78 11.22 -7.00
CA THR A 242 -5.40 10.96 -8.31
C THR A 242 -5.79 12.22 -9.05
N SER A 243 -5.74 13.38 -8.39
CA SER A 243 -6.23 14.66 -8.90
C SER A 243 -5.14 15.52 -9.51
N ILE A 244 -3.89 15.30 -9.13
CA ILE A 244 -2.74 16.00 -9.69
C ILE A 244 -2.32 15.27 -10.94
N TRP A 245 -2.40 15.96 -12.06
CA TRP A 245 -2.11 15.43 -13.38
C TRP A 245 -1.07 16.27 -14.11
N GLY A 246 -0.27 15.60 -14.90
CA GLY A 246 0.76 16.15 -15.76
C GLY A 246 0.99 15.22 -16.94
N ARG A 247 2.20 15.09 -17.44
CA ARG A 247 2.54 14.09 -18.46
C ARG A 247 2.38 12.68 -17.88
N SER A 248 1.89 11.73 -18.67
CA SER A 248 1.47 10.38 -18.24
C SER A 248 2.48 9.64 -17.35
N ALA A 249 3.77 9.71 -17.68
CA ALA A 249 4.84 9.06 -16.91
C ALA A 249 5.02 9.66 -15.49
N SER A 250 4.75 10.96 -15.32
CA SER A 250 4.89 11.65 -14.04
C SER A 250 3.71 11.36 -13.09
N ASN A 251 2.54 11.05 -13.62
CA ASN A 251 1.33 10.81 -12.80
C ASN A 251 1.48 9.57 -11.92
N THR A 252 2.08 8.49 -12.44
CA THR A 252 2.32 7.26 -11.66
C THR A 252 3.31 7.52 -10.53
N ALA A 253 4.41 8.22 -10.82
CA ALA A 253 5.43 8.56 -9.84
C ALA A 253 4.85 9.44 -8.71
N ILE A 254 3.99 10.42 -9.04
CA ILE A 254 3.32 11.26 -8.04
C ILE A 254 2.38 10.42 -7.18
N SER A 255 1.58 9.53 -7.79
CA SER A 255 0.64 8.69 -7.05
C SER A 255 1.34 7.73 -6.08
N GLU A 256 2.49 7.16 -6.47
CA GLU A 256 3.31 6.32 -5.59
C GLU A 256 3.97 7.14 -4.47
N SER A 257 4.55 8.28 -4.80
CA SER A 257 5.15 9.20 -3.84
C SER A 257 4.11 9.72 -2.85
N TYR A 258 2.88 9.95 -3.29
CA TYR A 258 1.79 10.40 -2.43
C TYR A 258 1.49 9.40 -1.31
N LYS A 259 1.52 8.09 -1.57
CA LYS A 259 1.37 7.06 -0.53
C LYS A 259 2.47 7.17 0.53
N GLN A 260 3.72 7.43 0.10
CA GLN A 260 4.85 7.60 1.03
C GLN A 260 4.70 8.89 1.86
N ILE A 261 4.23 9.97 1.24
CA ILE A 261 3.95 11.23 1.94
C ILE A 261 2.88 11.03 3.03
N LEU A 262 1.79 10.31 2.70
CA LEU A 262 0.75 9.98 3.68
C LEU A 262 1.30 9.16 4.84
N LYS A 263 2.11 8.13 4.57
CA LYS A 263 2.76 7.32 5.60
C LYS A 263 3.67 8.17 6.50
N ALA A 264 4.53 9.00 5.91
CA ALA A 264 5.41 9.88 6.66
C ALA A 264 4.62 10.84 7.56
N GLN A 265 3.49 11.37 7.09
CA GLN A 265 2.65 12.24 7.89
C GLN A 265 1.87 11.49 8.97
N LEU A 266 1.44 10.26 8.68
CA LEU A 266 0.72 9.41 9.61
C LEU A 266 1.60 9.02 10.82
N TYR A 267 2.86 8.69 10.54
CA TYR A 267 3.83 8.23 11.54
C TYR A 267 4.81 9.32 12.01
N LYS A 268 4.51 10.60 11.75
CA LYS A 268 5.44 11.71 12.11
C LYS A 268 5.84 11.77 13.58
N ASN A 269 4.94 11.34 14.47
CA ASN A 269 5.19 11.29 15.91
C ASN A 269 5.88 9.99 16.35
N THR A 270 6.11 9.07 15.43
CA THR A 270 6.74 7.78 15.67
C THR A 270 7.65 7.45 14.48
N PRO A 271 8.71 8.25 14.26
CA PRO A 271 9.57 8.11 13.07
C PRO A 271 10.22 6.74 12.95
N SER A 272 10.44 6.04 14.06
CA SER A 272 10.96 4.66 14.08
C SER A 272 10.12 3.65 13.30
N LEU A 273 8.83 3.96 13.00
CA LEU A 273 7.99 3.13 12.13
C LEU A 273 8.26 3.34 10.63
N LEU A 274 9.00 4.40 10.28
CA LEU A 274 9.42 4.70 8.90
C LEU A 274 10.81 4.13 8.59
N ASP A 275 11.57 3.83 9.63
CA ASP A 275 12.91 3.25 9.51
C ASP A 275 12.83 1.75 9.17
N THR A 276 13.99 1.16 8.89
CA THR A 276 14.12 -0.29 8.80
C THR A 276 13.68 -0.93 10.11
N PRO A 277 12.83 -1.97 10.08
CA PRO A 277 12.39 -2.65 11.29
C PRO A 277 13.57 -3.09 12.14
N TYR A 278 13.46 -2.96 13.45
CA TYR A 278 14.48 -3.43 14.38
C TYR A 278 14.70 -4.94 14.23
N ASP A 279 15.95 -5.36 14.08
CA ASP A 279 16.29 -6.78 13.96
C ASP A 279 16.35 -7.45 15.35
N ALA A 280 15.17 -7.79 15.86
CA ALA A 280 15.05 -8.55 17.10
C ALA A 280 15.58 -9.99 16.97
N GLY A 281 15.72 -10.50 15.73
CA GLY A 281 16.30 -11.80 15.46
C GLY A 281 17.80 -11.83 15.76
N ASP A 282 18.55 -10.79 15.34
CA ASP A 282 19.95 -10.62 15.69
C ASP A 282 20.16 -10.51 17.20
N LEU A 283 19.32 -9.71 17.87
CA LEU A 283 19.37 -9.62 19.33
C LEU A 283 19.19 -10.98 20.00
N LEU A 284 18.17 -11.74 19.60
CA LEU A 284 17.92 -13.08 20.13
C LEU A 284 19.07 -14.03 19.84
N MET A 285 19.67 -13.95 18.66
CA MET A 285 20.82 -14.76 18.27
C MET A 285 22.03 -14.43 19.15
N ARG A 286 22.35 -13.15 19.38
CA ARG A 286 23.46 -12.72 20.26
C ARG A 286 23.25 -13.18 21.71
N VAL A 287 22.02 -13.10 22.21
CA VAL A 287 21.67 -13.62 23.54
C VAL A 287 21.84 -15.14 23.61
N ASN A 288 21.38 -15.86 22.59
CA ASN A 288 21.55 -17.31 22.52
C ASN A 288 23.03 -17.72 22.47
N HIS A 289 23.85 -17.03 21.67
CA HIS A 289 25.27 -17.30 21.58
C HIS A 289 26.04 -17.04 22.90
N LEU A 290 25.56 -16.11 23.71
CA LEU A 290 26.18 -15.88 25.04
C LEU A 290 26.03 -17.11 25.92
N VAL A 291 24.99 -17.86 25.82
CA VAL A 291 24.51 -18.84 26.80
C VAL A 291 24.55 -20.26 26.29
N HIS A 292 24.22 -20.43 25.03
CA HIS A 292 24.04 -21.74 24.43
C HIS A 292 25.14 -22.02 23.40
N SER A 293 25.55 -23.30 23.29
CA SER A 293 26.23 -23.80 22.10
C SER A 293 25.15 -24.13 21.06
N SER A 294 25.36 -23.70 19.80
CA SER A 294 24.49 -24.15 18.72
C SER A 294 24.88 -25.59 18.36
N ASN A 295 23.95 -26.51 18.52
CA ASN A 295 24.02 -27.81 17.89
C ASN A 295 23.07 -27.82 16.70
N ASN A 296 23.62 -28.01 15.52
CA ASN A 296 22.80 -28.27 14.33
C ASN A 296 22.27 -29.71 14.46
N LEU A 297 21.04 -29.84 14.97
CA LEU A 297 20.36 -31.13 14.91
C LEU A 297 19.70 -31.19 13.52
N TYR A 298 20.19 -32.14 12.73
CA TYR A 298 19.58 -32.42 11.43
C TYR A 298 18.29 -33.22 11.62
N GLU A 299 17.27 -32.88 10.87
CA GLU A 299 16.07 -33.72 10.79
C GLU A 299 16.48 -35.06 10.16
N THR A 300 16.57 -36.08 10.99
CA THR A 300 17.03 -37.41 10.55
C THR A 300 15.84 -38.31 10.32
N LYS A 301 15.80 -38.96 9.18
CA LYS A 301 14.88 -40.06 8.91
C LYS A 301 15.58 -41.40 9.05
N PRO A 302 15.00 -42.39 9.75
CA PRO A 302 15.57 -43.73 9.81
C PRO A 302 15.44 -44.37 8.41
N PHE A 303 16.59 -44.75 7.86
CA PHE A 303 16.65 -45.35 6.53
C PHE A 303 17.67 -46.46 6.56
N ASN A 304 17.31 -47.71 6.16
CA ASN A 304 18.14 -48.90 6.26
C ASN A 304 18.77 -49.16 7.64
N GLY A 305 18.03 -48.81 8.73
CA GLY A 305 18.55 -48.96 10.09
C GLY A 305 19.54 -47.90 10.52
N GLU A 306 19.89 -46.95 9.65
CA GLU A 306 20.78 -45.81 9.94
C GLU A 306 19.98 -44.52 9.97
N LYS A 307 20.44 -43.53 10.75
CA LYS A 307 19.88 -42.17 10.69
C LYS A 307 20.48 -41.47 9.49
N CYS A 308 19.62 -40.97 8.58
CA CYS A 308 20.02 -40.28 7.37
C CYS A 308 19.44 -38.88 7.31
N LEU A 309 20.14 -37.98 6.66
CA LEU A 309 19.63 -36.69 6.21
C LEU A 309 18.92 -36.88 4.88
N ALA A 310 17.72 -36.34 4.76
CA ALA A 310 16.97 -36.37 3.50
C ALA A 310 17.11 -35.03 2.78
N TYR A 311 17.47 -35.05 1.50
CA TYR A 311 17.46 -33.87 0.65
C TYR A 311 17.13 -34.23 -0.79
N ARG A 312 16.92 -33.22 -1.62
CA ARG A 312 16.58 -33.41 -3.03
C ARG A 312 17.60 -32.69 -3.91
N ILE A 313 18.02 -33.36 -4.96
CA ILE A 313 18.85 -32.74 -6.01
C ILE A 313 18.14 -32.86 -7.35
N THR A 314 18.47 -31.98 -8.27
CA THR A 314 17.97 -32.05 -9.64
C THR A 314 19.04 -32.69 -10.53
N ILE A 315 18.74 -33.88 -11.07
CA ILE A 315 19.58 -34.58 -12.03
C ILE A 315 18.85 -34.63 -13.36
N ALA A 316 19.42 -34.06 -14.40
CA ALA A 316 18.84 -34.02 -15.75
C ALA A 316 17.37 -33.50 -15.80
N GLY A 317 17.01 -32.57 -14.91
CA GLY A 317 15.67 -31.99 -14.82
C GLY A 317 14.70 -32.76 -13.93
N GLU A 318 15.07 -33.90 -13.40
CA GLU A 318 14.27 -34.66 -12.44
C GLU A 318 14.70 -34.41 -11.00
N SER A 319 13.75 -34.19 -10.10
CA SER A 319 14.02 -34.03 -8.66
C SER A 319 14.18 -35.39 -8.02
N VAL A 320 15.41 -35.75 -7.66
CA VAL A 320 15.77 -37.04 -7.06
C VAL A 320 15.98 -36.87 -5.55
N PRO A 321 15.18 -37.55 -4.71
CA PRO A 321 15.42 -37.56 -3.28
C PRO A 321 16.59 -38.46 -2.93
N LEU A 322 17.48 -37.96 -2.06
CA LEU A 322 18.66 -38.66 -1.59
C LEU A 322 18.68 -38.70 -0.05
N TYR A 323 19.28 -39.76 0.49
CA TYR A 323 19.42 -39.98 1.93
C TYR A 323 20.88 -40.21 2.28
N VAL A 324 21.44 -39.27 3.05
CA VAL A 324 22.87 -39.28 3.45
C VAL A 324 23.00 -39.81 4.86
N PRO A 325 23.69 -40.94 5.10
CA PRO A 325 23.90 -41.44 6.44
C PRO A 325 24.76 -40.50 7.30
N LEU A 326 24.34 -40.25 8.55
CA LEU A 326 25.02 -39.35 9.47
C LEU A 326 26.49 -39.71 9.74
N LYS A 327 26.85 -40.98 9.64
CA LYS A 327 28.22 -41.46 9.85
C LYS A 327 29.27 -40.85 8.89
N TYR A 328 28.80 -40.30 7.75
CA TYR A 328 29.70 -39.68 6.77
C TYR A 328 29.83 -38.17 6.93
N ILE A 329 29.05 -37.55 7.84
CA ILE A 329 28.96 -36.08 7.95
C ILE A 329 30.27 -35.47 8.52
N GLU A 330 31.03 -36.22 9.28
CA GLU A 330 32.29 -35.73 9.90
C GLU A 330 33.53 -36.32 9.23
N THR A 331 33.36 -37.07 8.15
CA THR A 331 34.46 -37.74 7.47
C THR A 331 34.71 -37.13 6.11
N ASP A 332 35.94 -36.71 5.84
CA ASP A 332 36.35 -36.25 4.51
C ASP A 332 36.56 -37.45 3.56
N THR A 333 35.50 -38.22 3.38
CA THR A 333 35.51 -39.42 2.53
C THR A 333 34.39 -39.34 1.51
N ASN A 334 34.69 -39.83 0.30
CA ASN A 334 33.67 -39.98 -0.73
C ASN A 334 32.73 -41.14 -0.41
N PHE A 335 31.44 -40.92 -0.52
CA PHE A 335 30.42 -41.95 -0.35
C PHE A 335 29.28 -41.77 -1.31
N ASN A 336 28.48 -42.83 -1.50
CA ASN A 336 27.26 -42.77 -2.30
C ASN A 336 26.05 -42.72 -1.35
N PRO A 337 25.09 -41.77 -1.53
CA PRO A 337 23.87 -41.70 -0.74
C PRO A 337 22.90 -42.81 -1.11
N TYR A 338 21.83 -43.01 -0.33
CA TYR A 338 20.73 -43.86 -0.68
C TYR A 338 19.65 -43.13 -1.51
N ASN A 339 18.98 -43.87 -2.41
CA ASN A 339 17.79 -43.40 -3.12
C ASN A 339 16.50 -43.76 -2.37
N GLU A 340 15.34 -43.36 -2.89
CA GLU A 340 14.00 -43.69 -2.33
C GLU A 340 13.76 -45.20 -2.18
N LEU A 341 14.34 -46.02 -3.05
CA LEU A 341 14.23 -47.48 -3.03
C LEU A 341 15.15 -48.15 -2.00
N ARG A 342 15.78 -47.38 -1.14
CA ARG A 342 16.76 -47.82 -0.12
C ARG A 342 18.02 -48.49 -0.71
N GLN A 343 18.31 -48.18 -1.95
CA GLN A 343 19.50 -48.68 -2.66
C GLN A 343 20.54 -47.56 -2.72
N ILE A 344 21.81 -47.95 -2.81
CA ILE A 344 22.92 -47.04 -2.99
C ILE A 344 22.79 -46.36 -4.36
N GLU A 345 22.74 -45.02 -4.35
CA GLU A 345 22.65 -44.23 -5.59
C GLU A 345 24.05 -44.03 -6.18
N LYS A 346 24.46 -44.96 -7.02
CA LYS A 346 25.80 -44.98 -7.61
C LYS A 346 26.09 -43.84 -8.58
N ARG A 347 25.05 -43.13 -9.06
CA ARG A 347 25.20 -41.98 -9.95
C ARG A 347 25.70 -40.74 -9.22
N VAL A 348 25.62 -40.73 -7.90
CA VAL A 348 25.91 -39.57 -7.08
C VAL A 348 27.01 -39.92 -6.10
N VAL A 349 28.09 -39.12 -6.08
CA VAL A 349 29.16 -39.21 -5.11
C VAL A 349 29.09 -37.94 -4.26
N CYS A 350 28.98 -38.11 -2.96
CA CYS A 350 29.00 -37.03 -1.98
C CYS A 350 30.30 -37.03 -1.23
N ASN A 351 30.85 -35.86 -0.94
CA ASN A 351 31.93 -35.64 -0.03
C ASN A 351 31.56 -34.54 0.97
N TYR A 352 31.77 -34.83 2.25
CA TYR A 352 31.51 -33.91 3.33
C TYR A 352 32.83 -33.45 3.93
N HIS A 353 33.22 -32.19 3.70
CA HIS A 353 34.52 -31.65 4.09
C HIS A 353 34.59 -31.17 5.53
N GLY A 354 33.80 -31.68 6.45
CA GLY A 354 33.78 -31.27 7.85
C GLY A 354 33.30 -29.83 8.10
N THR A 355 32.75 -29.20 7.07
CA THR A 355 32.16 -27.85 7.08
C THR A 355 30.67 -27.92 6.75
N SER A 356 29.97 -26.78 6.76
CA SER A 356 28.57 -26.70 6.37
C SER A 356 28.28 -26.99 4.88
N ASN A 357 29.27 -27.42 4.11
CA ASN A 357 29.14 -27.67 2.68
C ASN A 357 29.41 -29.14 2.34
N CYS A 358 28.54 -29.70 1.53
CA CYS A 358 28.71 -31.03 0.93
C CYS A 358 28.96 -30.87 -0.57
N THR A 359 30.03 -31.41 -1.09
CA THR A 359 30.28 -31.45 -2.54
C THR A 359 29.58 -32.70 -3.11
N ILE A 360 28.71 -32.49 -4.10
CA ILE A 360 28.01 -33.56 -4.79
C ILE A 360 28.54 -33.60 -6.21
N SER A 361 29.06 -34.72 -6.65
CA SER A 361 29.44 -34.98 -8.02
C SER A 361 28.60 -36.09 -8.61
N ILE A 362 28.19 -35.92 -9.86
CA ILE A 362 27.45 -36.91 -10.62
C ILE A 362 28.42 -37.65 -11.50
N ASP A 363 28.46 -39.00 -11.39
CA ASP A 363 29.35 -39.80 -12.18
C ASP A 363 28.96 -39.77 -13.67
N PRO A 364 29.83 -39.23 -14.57
CA PRO A 364 29.54 -39.11 -15.99
C PRO A 364 29.46 -40.45 -16.73
N GLN A 365 29.86 -41.57 -16.13
CA GLN A 365 29.86 -42.91 -16.77
C GLN A 365 28.56 -43.64 -16.64
N VAL A 366 27.62 -43.20 -15.81
CA VAL A 366 26.31 -43.85 -15.68
C VAL A 366 25.37 -43.38 -16.80
N ARG A 367 25.33 -44.10 -17.87
CA ARG A 367 24.33 -43.90 -18.96
C ARG A 367 22.92 -44.09 -18.41
N THR A 368 22.17 -43.03 -18.32
CA THR A 368 20.73 -43.09 -18.19
C THR A 368 20.16 -43.65 -19.50
N SER A 369 19.61 -44.82 -19.44
CA SER A 369 18.89 -45.42 -20.56
C SER A 369 17.72 -44.53 -20.94
N GLY A 370 17.85 -43.79 -22.03
CA GLY A 370 16.70 -43.15 -22.68
C GLY A 370 16.78 -41.69 -23.11
N LEU A 371 17.70 -40.88 -22.65
CA LEU A 371 17.82 -39.50 -23.16
C LEU A 371 19.26 -39.17 -23.58
N ARG A 372 19.43 -38.92 -24.87
CA ARG A 372 20.63 -38.23 -25.39
C ARG A 372 20.63 -36.79 -24.92
N SER A 373 21.33 -36.53 -23.83
CA SER A 373 21.83 -35.16 -23.57
C SER A 373 23.31 -35.26 -23.31
N SER A 374 24.07 -34.59 -24.14
CA SER A 374 25.48 -34.33 -23.95
C SER A 374 25.62 -33.44 -22.70
N VAL A 375 25.70 -34.05 -21.54
CA VAL A 375 26.11 -33.33 -20.32
C VAL A 375 27.62 -33.32 -20.32
N ASN A 376 28.19 -32.22 -20.80
CA ASN A 376 29.59 -31.90 -20.58
C ASN A 376 29.85 -31.77 -19.10
N HIS A 377 30.75 -32.60 -18.60
CA HIS A 377 31.54 -32.50 -17.40
C HIS A 377 30.88 -32.02 -16.10
N ALA A 378 30.77 -32.96 -15.19
CA ALA A 378 30.84 -32.83 -13.72
C ALA A 378 30.88 -31.39 -13.20
N ASN A 379 29.78 -30.73 -13.15
CA ASN A 379 29.65 -29.59 -12.28
C ASN A 379 29.46 -30.14 -10.86
N ALA A 380 30.49 -30.09 -10.04
CA ALA A 380 30.37 -30.29 -8.62
C ALA A 380 29.40 -29.23 -8.07
N THR A 381 28.22 -29.64 -7.72
CA THR A 381 27.25 -28.74 -7.09
C THR A 381 27.53 -28.77 -5.59
N CYS A 382 27.95 -27.65 -5.02
CA CYS A 382 28.00 -27.50 -3.57
C CYS A 382 26.56 -27.26 -3.06
N ALA A 383 25.96 -28.24 -2.43
CA ALA A 383 24.74 -28.06 -1.67
C ALA A 383 25.11 -27.50 -0.29
N LYS A 384 24.51 -26.38 0.10
CA LYS A 384 24.66 -25.86 1.45
C LYS A 384 23.84 -26.69 2.43
N PHE A 385 24.31 -26.87 3.65
CA PHE A 385 23.60 -27.62 4.69
C PHE A 385 22.23 -27.04 5.06
N GLU A 386 22.00 -25.78 4.81
CA GLU A 386 20.70 -25.12 4.97
C GLU A 386 19.59 -25.76 4.13
N GLU A 387 19.96 -26.44 3.03
CA GLU A 387 19.02 -27.16 2.18
C GLU A 387 18.58 -28.52 2.78
N PHE A 388 19.21 -28.95 3.85
CA PHE A 388 18.96 -30.25 4.51
C PHE A 388 17.97 -30.16 5.69
N GLY A 389 17.25 -29.05 5.87
CA GLY A 389 16.27 -28.93 6.95
C GLY A 389 16.91 -29.02 8.33
N THR A 390 17.91 -28.19 8.61
CA THR A 390 18.56 -28.15 9.93
C THR A 390 17.64 -27.45 10.94
N LEU A 391 17.35 -28.14 12.04
CA LEU A 391 16.79 -27.53 13.23
C LEU A 391 17.96 -27.00 14.08
N ASN A 392 18.17 -25.69 14.08
CA ASN A 392 19.08 -25.06 15.03
C ASN A 392 18.50 -25.17 16.44
N THR A 393 19.00 -26.12 17.21
CA THR A 393 18.69 -26.19 18.65
C THR A 393 19.82 -25.59 19.44
N TYR A 394 19.45 -24.70 20.34
CA TYR A 394 20.35 -24.10 21.27
C TYR A 394 20.41 -24.96 22.55
N ILE A 395 21.55 -25.54 22.85
CA ILE A 395 21.75 -26.32 24.08
C ILE A 395 22.52 -25.46 25.09
N LEU A 396 22.02 -25.42 26.34
CA LEU A 396 22.70 -24.72 27.42
C LEU A 396 24.13 -25.27 27.57
N ARG A 397 25.12 -24.39 27.63
CA ARG A 397 26.53 -24.81 27.86
C ARG A 397 26.66 -25.31 29.28
N GLU A 398 27.44 -26.36 29.50
CA GLU A 398 27.70 -26.91 30.83
C GLU A 398 28.36 -25.87 31.75
N ASN A 399 29.26 -25.04 31.21
CA ASN A 399 29.95 -23.95 31.91
C ASN A 399 29.29 -22.56 31.68
N ALA A 400 27.99 -22.52 31.37
CA ALA A 400 27.28 -21.27 31.11
C ALA A 400 27.41 -20.22 32.25
N PRO A 401 27.37 -20.59 33.54
CA PRO A 401 27.57 -19.64 34.64
C PRO A 401 28.93 -18.95 34.61
N GLU A 402 30.01 -19.69 34.33
CA GLU A 402 31.39 -19.15 34.26
C GLU A 402 31.54 -18.19 33.07
N ILE A 403 31.05 -18.60 31.90
CA ILE A 403 31.07 -17.77 30.69
C ILE A 403 30.29 -16.47 30.87
N ILE A 404 29.19 -16.52 31.60
CA ILE A 404 28.37 -15.33 31.87
C ILE A 404 29.09 -14.35 32.78
N GLU A 405 29.81 -14.84 33.78
CA GLU A 405 30.60 -13.97 34.68
C GLU A 405 31.79 -13.34 33.93
N GLU A 406 32.49 -14.12 33.09
CA GLU A 406 33.55 -13.60 32.22
C GLU A 406 33.05 -12.55 31.24
N LYS A 407 31.81 -12.71 30.72
CA LYS A 407 31.18 -11.81 29.75
C LYS A 407 30.16 -10.87 30.38
N LYS A 408 30.35 -10.52 31.64
CA LYS A 408 29.44 -9.67 32.40
C LYS A 408 29.10 -8.35 31.68
N VAL A 409 30.11 -7.68 31.13
CA VAL A 409 29.89 -6.43 30.36
C VAL A 409 28.99 -6.65 29.16
N LEU A 410 29.16 -7.73 28.41
CA LEU A 410 28.34 -8.07 27.26
C LEU A 410 26.91 -8.40 27.68
N ARG A 411 26.75 -9.15 28.77
CA ARG A 411 25.41 -9.46 29.36
C ARG A 411 24.70 -8.20 29.75
N ASP A 412 25.35 -7.26 30.44
CA ASP A 412 24.74 -6.02 30.90
C ASP A 412 24.39 -5.12 29.73
N THR A 413 25.21 -5.08 28.69
CA THR A 413 24.91 -4.38 27.43
C THR A 413 23.68 -4.96 26.75
N LEU A 414 23.61 -6.29 26.59
CA LEU A 414 22.44 -6.96 25.99
C LEU A 414 21.17 -6.76 26.81
N SER A 415 21.27 -6.77 28.15
CA SER A 415 20.14 -6.53 29.05
C SER A 415 19.61 -5.09 28.90
N THR A 416 20.51 -4.11 28.74
CA THR A 416 20.15 -2.71 28.50
C THR A 416 19.47 -2.57 27.12
N GLU A 417 20.06 -3.16 26.08
CA GLU A 417 19.49 -3.14 24.73
C GLU A 417 18.11 -3.79 24.67
N ILE A 418 17.89 -4.90 25.37
CA ILE A 418 16.57 -5.54 25.51
C ILE A 418 15.57 -4.58 26.12
N LYS A 419 15.93 -3.91 27.22
CA LYS A 419 15.04 -2.97 27.90
C LYS A 419 14.67 -1.79 27.01
N GLU A 420 15.66 -1.13 26.43
CA GLU A 420 15.45 0.02 25.55
C GLU A 420 14.63 -0.34 24.32
N SER A 421 14.92 -1.49 23.69
CA SER A 421 14.18 -1.98 22.53
C SER A 421 12.74 -2.33 22.89
N MET A 422 12.51 -2.95 24.06
CA MET A 422 11.16 -3.29 24.54
C MET A 422 10.34 -2.03 24.81
N GLU A 423 10.93 -1.02 25.46
CA GLU A 423 10.27 0.25 25.75
C GLU A 423 9.90 0.98 24.43
N ARG A 424 10.83 1.05 23.49
CA ARG A 424 10.62 1.66 22.18
C ARG A 424 9.51 0.96 21.39
N GLU A 425 9.58 -0.36 21.24
CA GLU A 425 8.59 -1.09 20.43
C GLU A 425 7.22 -1.13 21.11
N THR A 426 7.15 -1.10 22.45
CA THR A 426 5.89 -0.97 23.18
C THR A 426 5.27 0.42 22.95
N ALA A 427 6.07 1.49 22.95
CA ALA A 427 5.61 2.83 22.62
C ALA A 427 5.11 2.90 21.16
N ASN A 428 5.82 2.27 20.21
CA ASN A 428 5.40 2.14 18.81
C ASN A 428 4.03 1.45 18.69
N LEU A 429 3.84 0.34 19.40
CA LEU A 429 2.57 -0.40 19.40
C LEU A 429 1.39 0.43 19.93
N VAL A 430 1.61 1.19 21.01
CA VAL A 430 0.61 2.11 21.57
C VAL A 430 0.28 3.23 20.57
N ALA A 431 1.31 3.81 19.94
CA ALA A 431 1.13 4.86 18.93
C ALA A 431 0.33 4.33 17.72
N LEU A 432 0.66 3.13 17.21
CA LEU A 432 -0.06 2.49 16.11
C LEU A 432 -1.53 2.24 16.47
N ARG A 433 -1.80 1.78 17.68
CA ARG A 433 -3.17 1.56 18.18
C ARG A 433 -3.98 2.86 18.20
N ASN A 434 -3.38 3.93 18.69
CA ASN A 434 -4.02 5.25 18.72
C ASN A 434 -4.25 5.79 17.31
N THR A 435 -3.26 5.66 16.43
CA THR A 435 -3.36 6.05 15.03
C THR A 435 -4.48 5.28 14.31
N TYR A 436 -4.55 3.98 14.51
CA TYR A 436 -5.61 3.14 13.94
C TYR A 436 -6.99 3.56 14.41
N LYS A 437 -7.15 3.84 15.73
CA LYS A 437 -8.42 4.29 16.31
C LYS A 437 -8.87 5.61 15.69
N LEU A 438 -8.00 6.63 15.71
CA LEU A 438 -8.29 7.94 15.14
C LEU A 438 -8.61 7.88 13.64
N PHE A 439 -7.87 7.04 12.91
CA PHE A 439 -8.09 6.84 11.49
C PHE A 439 -9.44 6.16 11.21
N ASN A 440 -9.78 5.15 11.98
CA ASN A 440 -11.02 4.39 11.82
C ASN A 440 -12.28 5.20 12.17
N GLU A 441 -12.18 6.23 13.01
CA GLU A 441 -13.26 7.18 13.30
C GLU A 441 -13.75 7.92 12.04
N SER A 442 -12.88 8.04 11.03
CA SER A 442 -13.19 8.70 9.76
C SER A 442 -13.64 7.74 8.64
N LYS A 443 -13.88 6.46 8.97
CA LYS A 443 -14.26 5.42 7.98
C LYS A 443 -15.55 5.76 7.22
N ASP A 444 -16.49 6.37 7.91
CA ASP A 444 -17.81 6.72 7.37
C ASP A 444 -17.91 8.19 6.96
N ASP A 445 -16.79 8.90 6.85
CA ASP A 445 -16.77 10.27 6.38
C ASP A 445 -17.19 10.32 4.90
N LEU A 446 -17.93 11.38 4.55
CA LEU A 446 -18.34 11.65 3.17
C LEU A 446 -17.09 11.91 2.31
N PHE A 447 -17.14 11.51 1.05
CA PHE A 447 -16.05 11.66 0.09
C PHE A 447 -14.75 10.92 0.48
N CYS A 448 -14.84 9.92 1.36
CA CYS A 448 -13.71 9.07 1.69
C CYS A 448 -13.31 8.23 0.48
N PHE A 449 -12.07 8.37 0.01
CA PHE A 449 -11.54 7.54 -1.06
C PHE A 449 -11.23 6.13 -0.52
N LYS A 450 -12.19 5.22 -0.64
CA LYS A 450 -12.15 3.88 -0.03
C LYS A 450 -10.89 3.09 -0.36
N GLN A 451 -10.43 3.13 -1.62
CA GLN A 451 -9.21 2.41 -2.00
C GLN A 451 -7.97 2.91 -1.22
N MET A 452 -7.81 4.23 -1.11
CA MET A 452 -6.71 4.82 -0.33
C MET A 452 -6.90 4.56 1.16
N PHE A 453 -8.12 4.64 1.66
CA PHE A 453 -8.44 4.34 3.05
C PHE A 453 -8.06 2.91 3.41
N CYS A 454 -8.48 1.92 2.62
CA CYS A 454 -8.13 0.51 2.83
C CYS A 454 -6.61 0.29 2.75
N ALA A 455 -5.94 0.89 1.76
CA ALA A 455 -4.48 0.77 1.63
C ALA A 455 -3.72 1.30 2.84
N VAL A 456 -4.14 2.43 3.41
CA VAL A 456 -3.56 2.99 4.64
C VAL A 456 -3.92 2.12 5.85
N GLN A 457 -5.15 1.64 5.94
CA GLN A 457 -5.57 0.77 7.02
C GLN A 457 -4.79 -0.55 7.05
N ASP A 458 -4.55 -1.15 5.89
CA ASP A 458 -3.77 -2.38 5.77
C ASP A 458 -2.29 -2.16 6.09
N ASP A 459 -1.75 -0.99 5.74
CA ASP A 459 -0.40 -0.62 6.15
C ASP A 459 -0.27 -0.51 7.67
N ILE A 460 -1.22 0.15 8.35
CA ILE A 460 -1.23 0.25 9.82
C ILE A 460 -1.31 -1.14 10.45
N LYS A 461 -2.16 -2.03 9.94
CA LYS A 461 -2.27 -3.42 10.43
C LYS A 461 -0.96 -4.17 10.25
N LYS A 462 -0.35 -4.07 9.07
CA LYS A 462 0.94 -4.71 8.79
C LYS A 462 2.05 -4.22 9.73
N GLN A 463 2.12 -2.93 9.99
CA GLN A 463 3.06 -2.36 10.96
C GLN A 463 2.77 -2.86 12.39
N PHE A 464 1.49 -2.98 12.76
CA PHE A 464 1.09 -3.52 14.04
C PHE A 464 1.54 -4.97 14.23
N ASP A 465 1.32 -5.83 13.24
CA ASP A 465 1.71 -7.22 13.27
C ASP A 465 3.25 -7.37 13.32
N ASN A 466 3.97 -6.57 12.54
CA ASN A 466 5.43 -6.54 12.56
C ASN A 466 5.96 -6.15 13.95
N THR A 467 5.46 -5.05 14.52
CA THR A 467 5.87 -4.57 15.85
C THR A 467 5.54 -5.59 16.95
N ALA A 468 4.38 -6.22 16.86
CA ALA A 468 3.98 -7.28 17.80
C ALA A 468 4.92 -8.50 17.74
N ASN A 469 5.35 -8.90 16.52
CA ASN A 469 6.32 -9.98 16.33
C ASN A 469 7.71 -9.61 16.87
N ILE A 470 8.16 -8.37 16.65
CA ILE A 470 9.40 -7.85 17.22
C ILE A 470 9.37 -7.93 18.75
N ILE A 471 8.30 -7.42 19.39
CA ILE A 471 8.10 -7.48 20.85
C ILE A 471 8.15 -8.92 21.35
N LYS A 472 7.49 -9.86 20.64
CA LYS A 472 7.48 -11.27 21.01
C LYS A 472 8.91 -11.87 20.98
N THR A 473 9.71 -11.47 19.99
CA THR A 473 11.10 -11.93 19.86
C THR A 473 12.01 -11.32 20.93
N ILE A 474 11.87 -10.03 21.23
CA ILE A 474 12.59 -9.36 22.32
C ILE A 474 12.23 -10.00 23.68
N LYS A 475 10.95 -10.34 23.88
CA LYS A 475 10.52 -11.02 25.10
C LYS A 475 11.19 -12.38 25.26
N LYS A 476 11.31 -13.18 24.19
CA LYS A 476 12.05 -14.44 24.21
C LYS A 476 13.53 -14.22 24.60
N ALA A 477 14.18 -13.19 24.08
CA ALA A 477 15.55 -12.86 24.47
C ALA A 477 15.65 -12.48 25.96
N SER A 478 14.70 -11.70 26.47
CA SER A 478 14.57 -11.34 27.88
C SER A 478 14.40 -12.58 28.77
N ASP A 479 13.49 -13.49 28.41
CA ASP A 479 13.21 -14.71 29.15
C ASP A 479 14.45 -15.64 29.18
N THR A 480 15.22 -15.68 28.10
CA THR A 480 16.48 -16.44 28.03
C THR A 480 17.50 -15.91 29.03
N ILE A 481 17.72 -14.60 29.12
CA ILE A 481 18.62 -14.00 30.11
C ILE A 481 18.10 -14.20 31.54
N ALA A 482 16.80 -14.04 31.79
CA ALA A 482 16.20 -14.21 33.10
C ALA A 482 16.30 -15.67 33.61
N THR A 483 16.13 -16.66 32.73
CA THR A 483 16.29 -18.07 33.07
C THR A 483 17.69 -18.36 33.60
N LEU A 484 18.69 -17.70 33.04
CA LEU A 484 20.08 -17.85 33.47
C LEU A 484 20.39 -17.23 34.82
N GLN A 485 19.85 -16.03 35.07
CA GLN A 485 19.97 -15.41 36.38
C GLN A 485 19.37 -16.32 37.48
N ASN A 486 18.27 -17.00 37.20
CA ASN A 486 17.66 -17.96 38.12
C ASN A 486 18.49 -19.23 38.32
N ILE A 487 19.23 -19.70 37.29
CA ILE A 487 20.14 -20.84 37.42
C ILE A 487 21.35 -20.44 38.28
N MET A 488 21.91 -19.26 38.07
CA MET A 488 23.03 -18.74 38.89
C MET A 488 22.66 -18.56 40.37
N LEU A 489 21.44 -18.13 40.67
CA LEU A 489 20.95 -17.97 42.03
C LEU A 489 20.71 -19.32 42.74
N LYS A 490 20.48 -20.39 41.98
CA LYS A 490 20.26 -21.75 42.54
C LYS A 490 21.56 -22.58 42.71
N THR A 491 22.69 -22.11 42.16
CA THR A 491 24.02 -22.75 42.29
C THR A 491 25.05 -21.82 42.96
N PRO A 492 24.87 -21.48 44.27
CA PRO A 492 25.73 -20.52 44.93
C PRO A 492 27.09 -21.08 45.35
N ASN A 493 27.45 -22.32 45.05
CA ASN A 493 28.62 -23.01 45.66
C ASN A 493 29.64 -23.56 44.65
N LEU A 494 29.80 -23.00 43.45
CA LEU A 494 30.88 -23.42 42.54
C LEU A 494 32.05 -22.42 42.42
N VAL A 495 32.00 -21.30 43.14
CA VAL A 495 33.13 -20.37 43.24
C VAL A 495 33.78 -20.53 44.62
N GLY A 496 34.61 -21.49 44.73
CA GLY A 496 35.40 -21.65 45.96
C GLY A 496 36.05 -23.00 46.14
N LYS A 497 36.96 -23.38 45.26
CA LYS A 497 38.10 -24.28 45.56
C LYS A 497 39.15 -24.16 44.44
N THR A 498 39.93 -23.12 44.52
CA THR A 498 41.29 -23.15 43.98
C THR A 498 42.21 -23.54 45.12
N HIS A 499 42.77 -24.71 45.01
CA HIS A 499 44.06 -25.03 45.62
C HIS A 499 45.03 -25.29 44.49
#